data_75bd81bdc68859e53098657abd2bf78f
#
_entry.id   75bd81bdc68859e53098657abd2bf78f
#
_cell.length_a   1.000
_cell.length_b   1.000
_cell.length_c   1.000
_cell.angle_alpha   90.00
_cell.angle_beta   90.00
_cell.angle_gamma   90.00
#
_symmetry.space_group_name_H-M   'P 1'
#
loop_
_entity.id
_entity.type
_entity.pdbx_description
1 polymer ?
#
loop_
_entity_poly.entity_id
_entity_poly.type
_entity_poly.pdbx_seq_one_letter_code
_entity_poly.pdbx_strand_id
1 'polypeptide(L)'
;MDTSRASSSSRTRSNIEIVMIVRDEELNVPHSIGSVVGWADRVWVVDSGSADRTVELARSLGAEVVHRDWLGYAAQKNWALDTLAIAAPWVLILDADESVTPELRERLLEIASCPPDDVPEAAFHVNRFFVFLGGVIRHCGYYPSWNVRFFKRGRARYEQRDVHEHMVSDGPVGFIHADLEHNDRRPLEHHIAKHNRYSTLEARAILAQEGAERASGLPARFWGGPLERRRWIKRNVYPRLPAKFLFRFLWMYFLQLGFLDGVTGWRFCLFISAYELQIEQKLVEMRMAAKPPHVTRS
;
A
#
# COMPACT_ATOMS: atom_id res chain seq x y z
N MET A 1 -35.56 -47.94 -7.60
CA MET A 1 -35.53 -46.95 -6.52
C MET A 1 -34.06 -46.65 -6.23
N ASP A 2 -33.55 -45.66 -6.89
CA ASP A 2 -32.15 -45.27 -6.79
C ASP A 2 -32.13 -43.87 -6.20
N THR A 3 -31.80 -43.75 -4.92
CA THR A 3 -31.71 -42.48 -4.20
C THR A 3 -30.25 -42.03 -4.20
N SER A 4 -29.86 -41.33 -5.27
CA SER A 4 -28.61 -40.61 -5.28
C SER A 4 -28.67 -39.46 -4.25
N ARG A 5 -28.18 -39.71 -3.03
CA ARG A 5 -27.85 -38.66 -2.06
C ARG A 5 -26.69 -37.85 -2.62
N ALA A 6 -26.98 -36.68 -3.17
CA ALA A 6 -25.98 -35.63 -3.37
C ALA A 6 -25.42 -35.26 -2.00
N SER A 7 -24.19 -35.67 -1.70
CA SER A 7 -23.44 -35.22 -0.54
C SER A 7 -23.13 -33.74 -0.72
N SER A 8 -23.91 -32.87 -0.13
CA SER A 8 -23.51 -31.47 0.08
C SER A 8 -22.34 -31.51 1.07
N SER A 9 -21.14 -31.46 0.54
CA SER A 9 -19.94 -31.18 1.30
C SER A 9 -20.18 -29.85 2.02
N SER A 10 -20.48 -29.88 3.31
CA SER A 10 -20.55 -28.68 4.14
C SER A 10 -19.14 -28.09 4.17
N ARG A 11 -18.93 -27.06 3.37
CA ARG A 11 -17.67 -26.29 3.39
C ARG A 11 -17.50 -25.75 4.79
N THR A 12 -16.48 -26.20 5.51
CA THR A 12 -16.14 -25.68 6.84
C THR A 12 -15.92 -24.18 6.70
N ARG A 13 -16.65 -23.37 7.45
CA ARG A 13 -16.51 -21.91 7.41
C ARG A 13 -15.12 -21.53 7.91
N SER A 14 -14.46 -20.62 7.19
CA SER A 14 -13.16 -20.09 7.59
C SER A 14 -13.26 -19.00 8.65
N ASN A 15 -14.47 -18.46 8.86
CA ASN A 15 -14.73 -17.28 9.69
C ASN A 15 -14.01 -16.00 9.20
N ILE A 16 -13.61 -15.95 7.93
CA ILE A 16 -12.89 -14.86 7.33
C ILE A 16 -13.62 -14.38 6.07
N GLU A 17 -13.90 -13.09 5.99
CA GLU A 17 -14.31 -12.43 4.75
C GLU A 17 -13.23 -11.46 4.27
N ILE A 18 -13.06 -11.39 2.96
CA ILE A 18 -12.07 -10.54 2.29
C ILE A 18 -12.76 -9.30 1.77
N VAL A 19 -12.14 -8.14 1.94
CA VAL A 19 -12.62 -6.88 1.35
C VAL A 19 -11.53 -6.28 0.47
N MET A 20 -11.89 -6.00 -0.76
CA MET A 20 -10.99 -5.41 -1.77
C MET A 20 -11.63 -4.16 -2.35
N ILE A 21 -10.82 -3.16 -2.67
CA ILE A 21 -11.22 -2.01 -3.49
C ILE A 21 -10.47 -2.08 -4.81
N VAL A 22 -11.16 -1.87 -5.91
CA VAL A 22 -10.56 -2.05 -7.25
C VAL A 22 -10.94 -0.91 -8.20
N ARG A 23 -10.06 -0.65 -9.18
CA ARG A 23 -10.35 0.14 -10.38
C ARG A 23 -9.34 -0.18 -11.46
N ASP A 24 -9.81 -0.69 -12.60
CA ASP A 24 -8.98 -1.05 -13.76
C ASP A 24 -7.83 -2.00 -13.38
N GLU A 25 -8.19 -3.17 -12.80
CA GLU A 25 -7.27 -4.16 -12.23
C GLU A 25 -7.42 -5.55 -12.90
N GLU A 26 -7.85 -5.61 -14.16
CA GLU A 26 -8.12 -6.87 -14.86
C GLU A 26 -6.94 -7.86 -14.88
N LEU A 27 -5.69 -7.34 -14.84
CA LEU A 27 -4.48 -8.17 -14.79
C LEU A 27 -4.17 -8.70 -13.39
N ASN A 28 -4.61 -8.01 -12.34
CA ASN A 28 -4.29 -8.33 -10.95
C ASN A 28 -5.37 -9.17 -10.27
N VAL A 29 -6.65 -8.84 -10.49
CA VAL A 29 -7.81 -9.48 -9.86
C VAL A 29 -7.83 -11.01 -9.98
N PRO A 30 -7.46 -11.66 -11.10
CA PRO A 30 -7.43 -13.11 -11.17
C PRO A 30 -6.48 -13.77 -10.16
N HIS A 31 -5.38 -13.09 -9.83
CA HIS A 31 -4.37 -13.60 -8.89
C HIS A 31 -4.75 -13.32 -7.43
N SER A 32 -5.19 -12.10 -7.14
CA SER A 32 -5.60 -11.71 -5.78
C SER A 32 -6.82 -12.49 -5.31
N ILE A 33 -7.91 -12.54 -6.09
CA ILE A 33 -9.11 -13.31 -5.78
C ILE A 33 -8.79 -14.80 -5.81
N GLY A 34 -8.02 -15.29 -6.79
CA GLY A 34 -7.60 -16.68 -6.89
C GLY A 34 -6.84 -17.19 -5.65
N SER A 35 -6.12 -16.31 -4.95
CA SER A 35 -5.39 -16.66 -3.73
C SER A 35 -6.31 -16.86 -2.49
N VAL A 36 -7.54 -16.37 -2.54
CA VAL A 36 -8.48 -16.39 -1.39
C VAL A 36 -9.77 -17.15 -1.68
N VAL A 37 -10.18 -17.25 -2.94
CA VAL A 37 -11.39 -17.95 -3.34
C VAL A 37 -11.36 -19.40 -2.98
N GLY A 38 -11.63 -20.15 -2.44
CA GLY A 38 -11.50 -21.57 -2.14
C GLY A 38 -11.48 -21.84 -0.65
N TRP A 39 -11.10 -20.82 0.14
CA TRP A 39 -11.03 -20.94 1.59
C TRP A 39 -11.71 -19.79 2.35
N ALA A 40 -11.74 -18.56 1.84
CA ALA A 40 -12.50 -17.47 2.45
C ALA A 40 -14.01 -17.75 2.38
N ASP A 41 -14.77 -17.30 3.39
CA ASP A 41 -16.22 -17.46 3.40
C ASP A 41 -16.86 -16.62 2.30
N ARG A 42 -16.34 -15.40 2.07
CA ARG A 42 -16.81 -14.47 1.06
C ARG A 42 -15.70 -13.51 0.64
N VAL A 43 -15.73 -13.09 -0.64
CA VAL A 43 -14.85 -12.06 -1.17
C VAL A 43 -15.71 -10.90 -1.67
N TRP A 44 -15.57 -9.75 -1.03
CA TRP A 44 -16.21 -8.49 -1.40
C TRP A 44 -15.26 -7.66 -2.27
N VAL A 45 -15.75 -7.20 -3.39
CA VAL A 45 -15.02 -6.31 -4.29
C VAL A 45 -15.80 -5.02 -4.46
N VAL A 46 -15.25 -3.90 -4.04
CA VAL A 46 -15.82 -2.57 -4.23
C VAL A 46 -15.17 -1.94 -5.44
N ASP A 47 -15.90 -1.91 -6.55
CA ASP A 47 -15.46 -1.34 -7.81
C ASP A 47 -15.73 0.16 -7.88
N SER A 48 -14.73 0.93 -8.31
CA SER A 48 -14.79 2.39 -8.42
C SER A 48 -14.98 2.87 -9.87
N GLY A 49 -15.72 2.10 -10.67
CA GLY A 49 -15.99 2.40 -12.07
C GLY A 49 -14.89 1.94 -13.01
N SER A 50 -14.53 0.64 -12.94
CA SER A 50 -13.62 0.03 -13.89
C SER A 50 -14.18 0.05 -15.30
N ALA A 51 -13.33 0.40 -16.27
CA ALA A 51 -13.65 0.42 -17.70
C ALA A 51 -13.17 -0.84 -18.44
N ASP A 52 -12.31 -1.64 -17.78
CA ASP A 52 -11.76 -2.90 -18.27
C ASP A 52 -12.60 -4.12 -17.82
N ARG A 53 -12.05 -5.32 -17.90
CA ARG A 53 -12.74 -6.57 -17.53
C ARG A 53 -12.69 -6.88 -16.02
N THR A 54 -12.26 -5.96 -15.16
CA THR A 54 -12.12 -6.17 -13.71
C THR A 54 -13.38 -6.76 -13.09
N VAL A 55 -14.54 -6.13 -13.32
CA VAL A 55 -15.82 -6.56 -12.73
C VAL A 55 -16.28 -7.91 -13.25
N GLU A 56 -16.12 -8.16 -14.56
CA GLU A 56 -16.45 -9.45 -15.18
C GLU A 56 -15.62 -10.57 -14.54
N LEU A 57 -14.31 -10.38 -14.47
CA LEU A 57 -13.38 -11.37 -13.92
C LEU A 57 -13.64 -11.62 -12.43
N ALA A 58 -13.84 -10.57 -11.64
CA ALA A 58 -14.13 -10.70 -10.21
C ALA A 58 -15.39 -11.57 -9.96
N ARG A 59 -16.48 -11.30 -10.69
CA ARG A 59 -17.72 -12.09 -10.61
C ARG A 59 -17.54 -13.54 -11.07
N SER A 60 -16.80 -13.75 -12.15
CA SER A 60 -16.53 -15.10 -12.66
C SER A 60 -15.74 -15.97 -11.67
N LEU A 61 -14.94 -15.35 -10.83
CA LEU A 61 -14.19 -16.01 -9.75
C LEU A 61 -15.01 -16.18 -8.46
N GLY A 62 -16.28 -15.76 -8.43
CA GLY A 62 -17.18 -15.92 -7.29
C GLY A 62 -17.13 -14.79 -6.26
N ALA A 63 -16.54 -13.64 -6.58
CA ALA A 63 -16.60 -12.47 -5.72
C ALA A 63 -17.94 -11.74 -5.83
N GLU A 64 -18.38 -11.15 -4.72
CA GLU A 64 -19.53 -10.23 -4.69
C GLU A 64 -19.05 -8.81 -5.01
N VAL A 65 -19.50 -8.27 -6.14
CA VAL A 65 -19.04 -6.97 -6.65
C VAL A 65 -20.11 -5.91 -6.41
N VAL A 66 -19.73 -4.85 -5.71
CA VAL A 66 -20.54 -3.67 -5.44
C VAL A 66 -19.88 -2.45 -6.05
N HIS A 67 -20.66 -1.58 -6.71
CA HIS A 67 -20.17 -0.34 -7.27
C HIS A 67 -20.21 0.79 -6.23
N ARG A 68 -19.16 1.61 -6.21
CA ARG A 68 -19.12 2.87 -5.48
C ARG A 68 -18.16 3.86 -6.13
N ASP A 69 -18.63 5.07 -6.39
CA ASP A 69 -17.78 6.16 -6.86
C ASP A 69 -16.57 6.41 -5.96
N TRP A 70 -15.48 6.79 -6.58
CA TRP A 70 -14.21 7.00 -5.87
C TRP A 70 -14.23 8.24 -4.98
N LEU A 71 -13.96 8.07 -3.68
CA LEU A 71 -13.87 9.15 -2.69
C LEU A 71 -12.53 9.19 -1.95
N GLY A 72 -11.54 8.41 -2.39
CA GLY A 72 -10.25 8.23 -1.72
C GLY A 72 -10.14 6.85 -1.06
N TYR A 73 -8.90 6.38 -0.86
CA TYR A 73 -8.63 5.03 -0.38
C TYR A 73 -9.26 4.74 0.99
N ALA A 74 -9.00 5.60 2.01
CA ALA A 74 -9.56 5.44 3.36
C ALA A 74 -11.07 5.49 3.35
N ALA A 75 -11.66 6.46 2.64
CA ALA A 75 -13.12 6.61 2.54
C ALA A 75 -13.77 5.41 1.87
N GLN A 76 -13.12 4.84 0.83
CA GLN A 76 -13.63 3.68 0.11
C GLN A 76 -13.60 2.43 0.99
N LYS A 77 -12.47 2.17 1.67
CA LYS A 77 -12.30 1.02 2.57
C LYS A 77 -13.21 1.13 3.79
N ASN A 78 -13.31 2.29 4.42
CA ASN A 78 -14.22 2.50 5.55
C ASN A 78 -15.69 2.31 5.16
N TRP A 79 -16.09 2.84 4.01
CA TRP A 79 -17.45 2.61 3.54
C TRP A 79 -17.73 1.12 3.32
N ALA A 80 -16.80 0.38 2.76
CA ALA A 80 -16.95 -1.07 2.59
C ALA A 80 -17.17 -1.75 3.93
N LEU A 81 -16.37 -1.42 4.96
CA LEU A 81 -16.49 -1.97 6.30
C LEU A 81 -17.83 -1.60 6.98
N ASP A 82 -18.40 -0.43 6.67
CA ASP A 82 -19.65 0.05 7.30
C ASP A 82 -20.92 -0.45 6.58
N THR A 83 -20.82 -0.70 5.26
CA THR A 83 -22.03 -0.88 4.41
C THR A 83 -22.21 -2.31 3.94
N LEU A 84 -21.09 -3.05 3.72
CA LEU A 84 -21.20 -4.42 3.26
C LEU A 84 -21.75 -5.33 4.34
N ALA A 85 -22.55 -6.33 3.93
CA ALA A 85 -23.13 -7.31 4.86
C ALA A 85 -22.09 -8.36 5.31
N ILE A 86 -20.97 -7.88 5.88
CA ILE A 86 -19.90 -8.73 6.41
C ILE A 86 -20.45 -9.50 7.61
N ALA A 87 -20.47 -10.82 7.53
CA ALA A 87 -21.00 -11.70 8.57
C ALA A 87 -19.89 -12.38 9.38
N ALA A 88 -18.75 -12.67 8.77
CA ALA A 88 -17.63 -13.32 9.43
C ALA A 88 -17.06 -12.48 10.58
N PRO A 89 -16.56 -13.13 11.64
CA PRO A 89 -15.95 -12.41 12.76
C PRO A 89 -14.60 -11.76 12.41
N TRP A 90 -13.92 -12.23 11.38
CA TRP A 90 -12.64 -11.72 10.92
C TRP A 90 -12.71 -11.14 9.52
N VAL A 91 -12.00 -10.07 9.31
CA VAL A 91 -11.88 -9.37 8.01
C VAL A 91 -10.43 -9.23 7.61
N LEU A 92 -10.13 -9.59 6.36
CA LEU A 92 -8.84 -9.29 5.72
C LEU A 92 -9.06 -8.24 4.63
N ILE A 93 -8.36 -7.11 4.74
CA ILE A 93 -8.26 -6.16 3.63
C ILE A 93 -7.13 -6.62 2.71
N LEU A 94 -7.45 -6.82 1.44
CA LEU A 94 -6.51 -7.22 0.40
C LEU A 94 -6.55 -6.20 -0.74
N ASP A 95 -5.39 -5.67 -1.11
CA ASP A 95 -5.31 -4.79 -2.28
C ASP A 95 -5.31 -5.64 -3.58
N ALA A 96 -5.74 -5.07 -4.70
CA ALA A 96 -5.92 -5.81 -5.95
C ALA A 96 -4.62 -6.43 -6.48
N ASP A 97 -3.49 -5.83 -6.18
CA ASP A 97 -2.14 -6.26 -6.56
C ASP A 97 -1.44 -7.09 -5.46
N GLU A 98 -2.21 -7.57 -4.45
CA GLU A 98 -1.72 -8.44 -3.40
C GLU A 98 -2.32 -9.86 -3.53
N SER A 99 -1.56 -10.86 -3.10
CA SER A 99 -2.01 -12.26 -3.02
C SER A 99 -1.63 -12.86 -1.67
N VAL A 100 -2.52 -13.68 -1.12
CA VAL A 100 -2.27 -14.40 0.13
C VAL A 100 -1.38 -15.60 -0.16
N THR A 101 -0.20 -15.67 0.48
CA THR A 101 0.68 -16.85 0.35
C THR A 101 0.10 -18.06 1.09
N PRO A 102 0.46 -19.29 0.72
CA PRO A 102 0.00 -20.49 1.44
C PRO A 102 0.31 -20.44 2.94
N GLU A 103 1.49 -19.96 3.32
CA GLU A 103 1.90 -19.82 4.72
C GLU A 103 1.02 -18.80 5.47
N LEU A 104 0.74 -17.65 4.86
CA LEU A 104 -0.14 -16.65 5.48
C LEU A 104 -1.57 -17.19 5.61
N ARG A 105 -2.09 -17.88 4.60
CA ARG A 105 -3.40 -18.54 4.67
C ARG A 105 -3.52 -19.48 5.89
N GLU A 106 -2.51 -20.33 6.10
CA GLU A 106 -2.50 -21.25 7.25
C GLU A 106 -2.59 -20.49 8.57
N ARG A 107 -1.80 -19.42 8.73
CA ARG A 107 -1.82 -18.58 9.93
C ARG A 107 -3.15 -17.86 10.14
N LEU A 108 -3.74 -17.33 9.07
CA LEU A 108 -5.06 -16.69 9.15
C LEU A 108 -6.14 -17.68 9.58
N LEU A 109 -6.15 -18.90 9.02
CA LEU A 109 -7.10 -19.94 9.37
C LEU A 109 -6.89 -20.45 10.81
N GLU A 110 -5.64 -20.58 11.26
CA GLU A 110 -5.32 -20.94 12.63
C GLU A 110 -5.94 -19.94 13.64
N ILE A 111 -5.71 -18.65 13.44
CA ILE A 111 -6.28 -17.58 14.30
C ILE A 111 -7.81 -17.60 14.24
N ALA A 112 -8.38 -17.70 13.04
CA ALA A 112 -9.83 -17.64 12.85
C ALA A 112 -10.56 -18.93 13.29
N SER A 113 -9.85 -20.00 13.55
CA SER A 113 -10.41 -21.24 14.13
C SER A 113 -10.75 -21.09 15.62
N CYS A 114 -10.11 -20.14 16.31
CA CYS A 114 -10.39 -19.83 17.70
C CYS A 114 -11.63 -18.91 17.80
N PRO A 115 -12.45 -19.04 18.86
CA PRO A 115 -13.47 -18.06 19.14
C PRO A 115 -12.86 -16.66 19.22
N PRO A 116 -13.45 -15.62 18.62
CA PRO A 116 -12.85 -14.27 18.62
C PRO A 116 -12.54 -13.71 20.00
N ASP A 117 -13.35 -14.08 21.01
CA ASP A 117 -13.16 -13.62 22.39
C ASP A 117 -11.95 -14.28 23.08
N ASP A 118 -11.49 -15.43 22.59
CA ASP A 118 -10.32 -16.14 23.12
C ASP A 118 -9.01 -15.59 22.51
N VAL A 119 -9.07 -14.78 21.46
CA VAL A 119 -7.90 -14.13 20.86
C VAL A 119 -7.77 -12.73 21.45
N PRO A 120 -6.68 -12.39 22.16
CA PRO A 120 -6.53 -11.08 22.80
C PRO A 120 -6.45 -9.92 21.82
N GLU A 121 -5.83 -10.14 20.66
CA GLU A 121 -5.60 -9.11 19.66
C GLU A 121 -6.89 -8.75 18.92
N ALA A 122 -7.11 -7.45 18.75
CA ALA A 122 -8.22 -6.92 17.94
C ALA A 122 -7.84 -6.87 16.45
N ALA A 123 -6.55 -6.75 16.15
CA ALA A 123 -6.03 -6.66 14.80
C ALA A 123 -4.61 -7.24 14.71
N PHE A 124 -4.15 -7.48 13.48
CA PHE A 124 -2.82 -7.99 13.21
C PHE A 124 -2.13 -7.22 12.08
N HIS A 125 -0.87 -6.91 12.31
CA HIS A 125 0.05 -6.55 11.25
C HIS A 125 0.38 -7.78 10.42
N VAL A 126 0.25 -7.64 9.11
CA VAL A 126 0.72 -8.61 8.12
C VAL A 126 1.84 -7.97 7.34
N ASN A 127 2.91 -8.71 7.13
CA ASN A 127 4.03 -8.26 6.34
C ASN A 127 3.76 -8.47 4.83
N ARG A 128 4.51 -7.79 3.97
CA ARG A 128 4.47 -8.03 2.53
C ARG A 128 5.85 -7.92 1.91
N PHE A 129 6.12 -8.76 0.94
CA PHE A 129 7.25 -8.62 0.04
C PHE A 129 6.79 -8.12 -1.33
N PHE A 130 7.69 -7.46 -2.02
CA PHE A 130 7.42 -6.90 -3.34
C PHE A 130 8.00 -7.79 -4.44
N VAL A 131 7.25 -7.93 -5.54
CA VAL A 131 7.76 -8.52 -6.78
C VAL A 131 7.96 -7.40 -7.79
N PHE A 132 9.16 -7.31 -8.35
CA PHE A 132 9.50 -6.30 -9.35
C PHE A 132 10.16 -6.97 -10.56
N LEU A 133 9.56 -6.79 -11.74
CA LEU A 133 10.01 -7.41 -13.00
C LEU A 133 10.29 -8.92 -12.86
N GLY A 134 9.39 -9.64 -12.16
CA GLY A 134 9.45 -11.08 -11.95
C GLY A 134 10.41 -11.56 -10.86
N GLY A 135 11.11 -10.68 -10.17
CA GLY A 135 11.99 -11.03 -9.05
C GLY A 135 11.49 -10.48 -7.72
N VAL A 136 11.77 -11.20 -6.64
CA VAL A 136 11.36 -10.84 -5.27
C VAL A 136 12.34 -9.81 -4.69
N ILE A 137 11.81 -8.79 -4.03
CA ILE A 137 12.55 -7.78 -3.26
C ILE A 137 12.37 -8.06 -1.78
N ARG A 138 13.44 -8.45 -1.10
CA ARG A 138 13.49 -8.68 0.36
C ARG A 138 14.45 -7.73 1.08
N HIS A 139 15.13 -6.89 0.33
CA HIS A 139 16.07 -5.89 0.84
C HIS A 139 15.70 -4.49 0.31
N CYS A 140 16.64 -3.65 -0.01
CA CYS A 140 16.42 -2.30 -0.52
C CYS A 140 15.64 -1.37 0.43
N GLY A 141 15.41 -1.77 1.69
CA GLY A 141 14.61 -1.01 2.66
C GLY A 141 13.09 -1.09 2.46
N TYR A 142 12.61 -2.06 1.68
CA TYR A 142 11.19 -2.29 1.41
C TYR A 142 10.62 -3.50 2.13
N TYR A 143 11.46 -4.30 2.77
CA TYR A 143 11.08 -5.43 3.58
C TYR A 143 11.81 -5.37 4.94
N PRO A 144 11.13 -5.66 6.06
CA PRO A 144 9.70 -5.94 6.19
C PRO A 144 8.82 -4.69 5.98
N SER A 145 7.60 -4.88 5.45
CA SER A 145 6.60 -3.83 5.26
C SER A 145 5.30 -4.19 5.99
N TRP A 146 5.26 -3.86 7.27
CA TRP A 146 4.16 -4.19 8.16
C TRP A 146 2.97 -3.24 8.01
N ASN A 147 1.78 -3.80 7.80
CA ASN A 147 0.53 -3.06 7.75
C ASN A 147 -0.56 -3.82 8.49
N VAL A 148 -1.45 -3.13 9.19
CA VAL A 148 -2.63 -3.76 9.76
C VAL A 148 -3.56 -4.16 8.62
N ARG A 149 -3.80 -5.46 8.45
CA ARG A 149 -4.58 -6.03 7.35
C ARG A 149 -5.66 -7.00 7.81
N PHE A 150 -5.45 -7.71 8.90
CA PHE A 150 -6.36 -8.72 9.45
C PHE A 150 -6.87 -8.29 10.81
N PHE A 151 -8.19 -8.29 11.02
CA PHE A 151 -8.77 -7.73 12.24
C PHE A 151 -10.16 -8.29 12.52
N LYS A 152 -10.58 -8.24 13.77
CA LYS A 152 -11.94 -8.54 14.19
C LYS A 152 -12.89 -7.51 13.59
N ARG A 153 -14.04 -7.99 13.05
CA ARG A 153 -15.05 -7.12 12.47
C ARG A 153 -15.44 -6.00 13.45
N GLY A 154 -15.42 -4.75 12.96
CA GLY A 154 -15.77 -3.57 13.73
C GLY A 154 -14.68 -3.04 14.66
N ARG A 155 -13.48 -3.71 14.75
CA ARG A 155 -12.42 -3.31 15.67
C ARG A 155 -11.25 -2.56 15.03
N ALA A 156 -11.34 -2.24 13.73
CA ALA A 156 -10.33 -1.44 13.05
C ALA A 156 -10.95 -0.56 11.96
N ARG A 157 -10.35 0.62 11.75
CA ARG A 157 -10.76 1.61 10.75
C ARG A 157 -9.56 2.34 10.18
N TYR A 158 -9.69 2.84 8.95
CA TYR A 158 -8.71 3.74 8.36
C TYR A 158 -8.89 5.16 8.89
N GLU A 159 -7.80 5.83 9.26
CA GLU A 159 -7.82 7.27 9.55
C GLU A 159 -8.10 8.04 8.26
N GLN A 160 -8.89 9.11 8.35
CA GLN A 160 -9.11 10.02 7.23
C GLN A 160 -7.90 10.96 7.11
N ARG A 161 -6.92 10.55 6.30
CA ARG A 161 -5.76 11.36 5.92
C ARG A 161 -5.62 11.34 4.41
N ASP A 162 -5.19 12.47 3.83
CA ASP A 162 -5.03 12.61 2.37
C ASP A 162 -3.85 11.80 1.81
N VAL A 163 -2.85 11.51 2.65
CA VAL A 163 -1.63 10.77 2.26
C VAL A 163 -1.21 9.88 3.44
N HIS A 164 -0.80 8.64 3.13
CA HIS A 164 -0.40 7.61 4.11
C HIS A 164 -1.51 7.23 5.10
N GLU A 165 -2.48 6.51 4.58
CA GLU A 165 -3.59 5.97 5.36
C GLU A 165 -3.11 4.88 6.33
N HIS A 166 -3.30 5.11 7.61
CA HIS A 166 -3.06 4.10 8.61
C HIS A 166 -4.37 3.50 9.10
N MET A 167 -4.39 2.18 9.25
CA MET A 167 -5.48 1.52 9.95
C MET A 167 -5.21 1.60 11.46
N VAL A 168 -6.19 2.05 12.21
CA VAL A 168 -6.18 2.14 13.67
C VAL A 168 -7.12 1.08 14.23
N SER A 169 -6.67 0.38 15.26
CA SER A 169 -7.44 -0.60 16.03
C SER A 169 -7.83 -0.02 17.38
N ASP A 170 -8.98 -0.40 17.87
CA ASP A 170 -9.47 -0.05 19.22
C ASP A 170 -9.04 -1.04 20.31
N GLY A 171 -8.07 -1.91 20.00
CA GLY A 171 -7.53 -2.90 20.93
C GLY A 171 -6.10 -3.30 20.58
N PRO A 172 -5.56 -4.32 21.28
CA PRO A 172 -4.20 -4.80 21.04
C PRO A 172 -3.99 -5.23 19.59
N VAL A 173 -2.79 -4.98 19.06
CA VAL A 173 -2.39 -5.34 17.69
C VAL A 173 -1.22 -6.30 17.74
N GLY A 174 -1.41 -7.49 17.16
CA GLY A 174 -0.40 -8.53 17.04
C GLY A 174 0.37 -8.47 15.70
N PHE A 175 1.25 -9.45 15.48
CA PHE A 175 2.00 -9.62 14.24
C PHE A 175 1.85 -11.04 13.72
N ILE A 176 1.51 -11.19 12.45
CA ILE A 176 1.53 -12.46 11.74
C ILE A 176 2.82 -12.54 10.94
N HIS A 177 3.73 -13.44 11.34
CA HIS A 177 5.03 -13.63 10.67
C HIS A 177 4.89 -14.52 9.44
N ALA A 178 4.06 -14.06 8.51
CA ALA A 178 3.88 -14.62 7.18
C ALA A 178 3.53 -13.48 6.23
N ASP A 179 3.80 -13.65 4.94
CA ASP A 179 3.82 -12.55 3.99
C ASP A 179 2.62 -12.55 3.04
N LEU A 180 2.15 -11.36 2.68
CA LEU A 180 1.43 -11.11 1.43
C LEU A 180 2.46 -10.96 0.30
N GLU A 181 2.17 -11.50 -0.87
CA GLU A 181 2.86 -11.16 -2.10
C GLU A 181 2.25 -9.87 -2.67
N HIS A 182 3.06 -8.83 -2.86
CA HIS A 182 2.65 -7.62 -3.57
C HIS A 182 3.29 -7.64 -4.97
N ASN A 183 2.46 -7.90 -5.97
CA ASN A 183 2.91 -8.12 -7.34
C ASN A 183 1.94 -7.45 -8.33
N ASP A 184 2.17 -6.19 -8.63
CA ASP A 184 1.41 -5.47 -9.64
C ASP A 184 1.84 -5.96 -11.04
N ARG A 185 0.96 -6.70 -11.70
CA ARG A 185 1.21 -7.37 -12.99
C ARG A 185 1.03 -6.46 -14.20
N ARG A 186 0.67 -5.20 -13.96
CA ARG A 186 0.59 -4.21 -15.05
C ARG A 186 1.97 -3.94 -15.65
N PRO A 187 2.06 -3.54 -16.91
CA PRO A 187 3.33 -3.32 -17.59
C PRO A 187 4.14 -2.19 -16.94
N LEU A 188 5.47 -2.21 -17.13
CA LEU A 188 6.39 -1.21 -16.59
C LEU A 188 5.99 0.23 -16.97
N GLU A 189 5.40 0.42 -18.15
CA GLU A 189 4.84 1.72 -18.59
C GLU A 189 3.83 2.26 -17.59
N HIS A 190 2.93 1.42 -17.08
CA HIS A 190 1.96 1.79 -16.05
C HIS A 190 2.66 2.24 -14.76
N HIS A 191 3.66 1.49 -14.31
CA HIS A 191 4.46 1.84 -13.13
C HIS A 191 5.17 3.17 -13.30
N ILE A 192 5.78 3.42 -14.47
CA ILE A 192 6.44 4.68 -14.79
C ILE A 192 5.43 5.84 -14.77
N ALA A 193 4.28 5.67 -15.41
CA ALA A 193 3.22 6.69 -15.44
C ALA A 193 2.68 6.99 -14.02
N LYS A 194 2.47 5.97 -13.20
CA LYS A 194 2.07 6.09 -11.78
C LYS A 194 3.11 6.88 -10.98
N HIS A 195 4.39 6.53 -11.09
CA HIS A 195 5.47 7.22 -10.40
C HIS A 195 5.67 8.65 -10.91
N ASN A 196 5.48 8.89 -12.20
CA ASN A 196 5.50 10.24 -12.75
C ASN A 196 4.40 11.13 -12.14
N ARG A 197 3.17 10.62 -11.94
CA ARG A 197 2.10 11.36 -11.24
C ARG A 197 2.46 11.59 -9.77
N TYR A 198 2.91 10.55 -9.09
CA TYR A 198 3.26 10.64 -7.67
C TYR A 198 4.43 11.58 -7.42
N SER A 199 5.45 11.62 -8.28
CA SER A 199 6.55 12.58 -8.14
C SER A 199 6.08 14.04 -8.25
N THR A 200 5.01 14.31 -9.02
CA THR A 200 4.40 15.65 -9.07
C THR A 200 3.66 16.00 -7.76
N LEU A 201 2.92 15.05 -7.21
CA LEU A 201 2.21 15.25 -5.94
C LEU A 201 3.20 15.42 -4.78
N GLU A 202 4.25 14.61 -4.74
CA GLU A 202 5.32 14.70 -3.75
C GLU A 202 6.06 16.03 -3.83
N ALA A 203 6.42 16.49 -5.03
CA ALA A 203 7.04 17.79 -5.22
C ALA A 203 6.16 18.93 -4.70
N ARG A 204 4.85 18.88 -4.95
CA ARG A 204 3.89 19.86 -4.41
C ARG A 204 3.79 19.80 -2.88
N ALA A 205 3.73 18.60 -2.32
CA ALA A 205 3.67 18.40 -0.87
C ALA A 205 4.93 18.95 -0.17
N ILE A 206 6.12 18.72 -0.75
CA ILE A 206 7.39 19.27 -0.24
C ILE A 206 7.35 20.81 -0.26
N LEU A 207 6.88 21.44 -1.35
CA LEU A 207 6.79 22.89 -1.43
C LEU A 207 5.79 23.47 -0.43
N ALA A 208 4.64 22.83 -0.25
CA ALA A 208 3.63 23.22 0.73
C ALA A 208 4.20 23.12 2.15
N GLN A 209 4.90 22.03 2.46
CA GLN A 209 5.55 21.83 3.75
C GLN A 209 6.65 22.89 4.01
N GLU A 210 7.50 23.18 3.02
CA GLU A 210 8.51 24.25 3.13
C GLU A 210 7.87 25.61 3.40
N GLY A 211 6.72 25.91 2.76
CA GLY A 211 5.95 27.12 2.99
C GLY A 211 5.41 27.20 4.42
N ALA A 212 4.79 26.13 4.90
CA ALA A 212 4.28 26.04 6.27
C ALA A 212 5.39 26.13 7.32
N GLU A 213 6.54 25.47 7.11
CA GLU A 213 7.71 25.54 8.02
C GLU A 213 8.32 26.96 8.06
N ARG A 214 8.29 27.70 6.96
CA ARG A 214 8.71 29.12 6.92
C ARG A 214 7.72 30.01 7.67
N ALA A 215 6.42 29.77 7.48
CA ALA A 215 5.36 30.55 8.14
C ALA A 215 5.30 30.31 9.66
N SER A 216 5.67 29.11 10.11
CA SER A 216 5.64 28.73 11.54
C SER A 216 6.63 29.49 12.42
N GLY A 217 7.64 30.17 11.84
CA GLY A 217 8.68 30.91 12.59
C GLY A 217 9.55 30.05 13.51
N LEU A 218 9.42 28.72 13.47
CA LEU A 218 10.16 27.81 14.34
C LEU A 218 11.67 27.93 14.11
N PRO A 219 12.47 28.06 15.19
CA PRO A 219 13.91 28.23 15.06
C PRO A 219 14.57 27.01 14.40
N ALA A 220 15.42 27.30 13.41
CA ALA A 220 16.26 26.31 12.74
C ALA A 220 17.72 26.77 12.87
N ARG A 221 18.45 26.24 13.86
CA ARG A 221 19.82 26.62 14.16
C ARG A 221 20.72 25.40 14.12
N PHE A 222 21.89 25.53 13.46
CA PHE A 222 22.86 24.42 13.37
C PHE A 222 23.43 24.02 14.74
N TRP A 223 23.69 25.02 15.59
CA TRP A 223 24.20 24.84 16.94
C TRP A 223 23.12 24.75 18.03
N GLY A 224 21.86 24.61 17.62
CA GLY A 224 20.73 24.41 18.51
C GLY A 224 20.54 22.96 18.95
N GLY A 225 19.42 22.69 19.62
CA GLY A 225 19.06 21.34 20.02
C GLY A 225 18.87 20.37 18.83
N PRO A 226 18.77 19.04 19.08
CA PRO A 226 18.69 18.04 18.02
C PRO A 226 17.60 18.31 16.98
N LEU A 227 16.43 18.80 17.41
CA LEU A 227 15.32 19.14 16.51
C LEU A 227 15.61 20.40 15.68
N GLU A 228 16.25 21.42 16.25
CA GLU A 228 16.62 22.65 15.55
C GLU A 228 17.70 22.37 14.51
N ARG A 229 18.71 21.55 14.86
CA ARG A 229 19.77 21.11 13.96
C ARG A 229 19.22 20.27 12.80
N ARG A 230 18.27 19.35 13.08
CA ARG A 230 17.60 18.55 12.03
C ARG A 230 16.81 19.46 11.06
N ARG A 231 16.06 20.45 11.58
CA ARG A 231 15.36 21.46 10.76
C ARG A 231 16.35 22.28 9.94
N TRP A 232 17.47 22.71 10.54
CA TRP A 232 18.49 23.47 9.82
C TRP A 232 19.11 22.68 8.68
N ILE A 233 19.49 21.42 8.91
CA ILE A 233 20.02 20.52 7.87
C ILE A 233 18.98 20.33 6.75
N LYS A 234 17.73 20.04 7.12
CA LYS A 234 16.62 19.87 6.17
C LYS A 234 16.39 21.13 5.33
N ARG A 235 16.53 22.31 5.92
CA ARG A 235 16.28 23.60 5.25
C ARG A 235 17.46 24.10 4.42
N ASN A 236 18.70 23.89 4.86
CA ASN A 236 19.88 24.52 4.27
C ASN A 236 20.81 23.56 3.53
N VAL A 237 20.92 22.31 3.96
CA VAL A 237 21.83 21.32 3.37
C VAL A 237 21.09 20.43 2.38
N TYR A 238 20.01 19.78 2.82
CA TYR A 238 19.30 18.80 2.04
C TYR A 238 18.82 19.33 0.67
N PRO A 239 18.24 20.55 0.53
CA PRO A 239 17.83 21.06 -0.78
C PRO A 239 18.99 21.34 -1.73
N ARG A 240 20.21 21.55 -1.19
CA ARG A 240 21.42 21.88 -1.95
C ARG A 240 22.30 20.68 -2.27
N LEU A 241 21.99 19.51 -1.71
CA LEU A 241 22.72 18.29 -2.07
C LEU A 241 22.47 17.97 -3.54
N PRO A 242 23.53 17.98 -4.37
CA PRO A 242 23.39 17.54 -5.75
C PRO A 242 23.15 16.03 -5.79
N ALA A 243 22.43 15.59 -6.82
CA ALA A 243 22.29 14.17 -7.13
C ALA A 243 21.78 13.29 -5.96
N LYS A 244 20.72 13.73 -5.24
CA LYS A 244 20.08 12.95 -4.17
C LYS A 244 19.68 11.55 -4.63
N PHE A 245 19.33 11.40 -5.90
CA PHE A 245 19.03 10.11 -6.51
C PHE A 245 20.20 9.12 -6.43
N LEU A 246 21.46 9.58 -6.53
CA LEU A 246 22.65 8.73 -6.32
C LEU A 246 22.79 8.31 -4.87
N PHE A 247 22.57 9.23 -3.93
CA PHE A 247 22.54 8.88 -2.50
C PHE A 247 21.45 7.86 -2.18
N ARG A 248 20.25 8.04 -2.79
CA ARG A 248 19.16 7.09 -2.64
C ARG A 248 19.56 5.71 -3.17
N PHE A 249 20.18 5.65 -4.36
CA PHE A 249 20.69 4.41 -4.94
C PHE A 249 21.73 3.75 -4.03
N LEU A 250 22.77 4.47 -3.64
CA LEU A 250 23.85 3.93 -2.79
C LEU A 250 23.32 3.44 -1.44
N TRP A 251 22.41 4.21 -0.84
CA TRP A 251 21.74 3.82 0.39
C TRP A 251 20.97 2.51 0.24
N MET A 252 20.08 2.43 -0.75
CA MET A 252 19.25 1.24 -0.96
C MET A 252 20.08 0.03 -1.36
N TYR A 253 21.05 0.21 -2.25
CA TYR A 253 21.82 -0.90 -2.80
C TYR A 253 22.85 -1.44 -1.82
N PHE A 254 23.61 -0.59 -1.15
CA PHE A 254 24.67 -1.00 -0.25
C PHE A 254 24.22 -1.07 1.22
N LEU A 255 23.61 -0.03 1.77
CA LEU A 255 23.29 0.02 3.19
C LEU A 255 22.00 -0.73 3.54
N GLN A 256 21.03 -0.77 2.62
CA GLN A 256 19.83 -1.61 2.74
C GLN A 256 19.97 -2.95 2.03
N LEU A 257 21.22 -3.36 1.73
CA LEU A 257 21.60 -4.67 1.21
C LEU A 257 20.88 -5.06 -0.09
N GLY A 258 20.48 -4.10 -0.92
CA GLY A 258 19.76 -4.34 -2.17
C GLY A 258 20.53 -5.23 -3.16
N PHE A 259 21.87 -5.32 -3.05
CA PHE A 259 22.69 -6.22 -3.84
C PHE A 259 22.40 -7.70 -3.57
N LEU A 260 21.84 -8.05 -2.40
CA LEU A 260 21.44 -9.41 -2.07
C LEU A 260 20.22 -9.87 -2.87
N ASP A 261 19.38 -8.95 -3.37
CA ASP A 261 18.28 -9.25 -4.29
C ASP A 261 18.77 -9.39 -5.76
N GLY A 262 20.08 -9.43 -5.98
CA GLY A 262 20.71 -9.67 -7.28
C GLY A 262 20.38 -8.61 -8.32
N VAL A 263 20.16 -9.03 -9.58
CA VAL A 263 19.83 -8.13 -10.70
C VAL A 263 18.51 -7.40 -10.47
N THR A 264 17.55 -8.06 -9.81
CA THR A 264 16.26 -7.44 -9.47
C THR A 264 16.44 -6.28 -8.50
N GLY A 265 17.23 -6.47 -7.45
CA GLY A 265 17.58 -5.41 -6.50
C GLY A 265 18.27 -4.22 -7.16
N TRP A 266 19.21 -4.49 -8.07
CA TRP A 266 19.86 -3.45 -8.87
C TRP A 266 18.85 -2.63 -9.68
N ARG A 267 17.98 -3.31 -10.45
CA ARG A 267 16.93 -2.66 -11.26
C ARG A 267 15.94 -1.87 -10.41
N PHE A 268 15.53 -2.43 -9.28
CA PHE A 268 14.61 -1.79 -8.35
C PHE A 268 15.22 -0.54 -7.73
N CYS A 269 16.47 -0.59 -7.27
CA CYS A 269 17.19 0.57 -6.74
C CYS A 269 17.32 1.69 -7.78
N LEU A 270 17.61 1.34 -9.04
CA LEU A 270 17.64 2.31 -10.14
C LEU A 270 16.26 2.94 -10.39
N PHE A 271 15.19 2.12 -10.41
CA PHE A 271 13.83 2.60 -10.64
C PHE A 271 13.38 3.60 -9.57
N ILE A 272 13.61 3.27 -8.29
CA ILE A 272 13.29 4.17 -7.18
C ILE A 272 14.17 5.43 -7.16
N SER A 273 15.43 5.29 -7.57
CA SER A 273 16.33 6.45 -7.67
C SER A 273 15.94 7.38 -8.83
N ALA A 274 15.44 6.83 -9.94
CA ALA A 274 14.88 7.63 -11.04
C ALA A 274 13.61 8.38 -10.60
N TYR A 275 12.79 7.80 -9.73
CA TYR A 275 11.65 8.49 -9.12
C TYR A 275 12.11 9.68 -8.26
N GLU A 276 13.14 9.53 -7.43
CA GLU A 276 13.72 10.62 -6.65
C GLU A 276 14.24 11.75 -7.56
N LEU A 277 14.90 11.40 -8.67
CA LEU A 277 15.35 12.38 -9.67
C LEU A 277 14.17 13.15 -10.27
N GLN A 278 13.05 12.47 -10.59
CA GLN A 278 11.86 13.17 -11.11
C GLN A 278 11.31 14.17 -10.10
N ILE A 279 11.26 13.82 -8.80
CA ILE A 279 10.85 14.77 -7.73
C ILE A 279 11.78 15.98 -7.72
N GLU A 280 13.11 15.78 -7.76
CA GLU A 280 14.07 16.87 -7.77
C GLU A 280 13.87 17.82 -8.95
N GLN A 281 13.72 17.28 -10.18
CA GLN A 281 13.53 18.09 -11.37
C GLN A 281 12.23 18.89 -11.32
N LYS A 282 11.13 18.27 -10.91
CA LYS A 282 9.83 18.94 -10.75
C LYS A 282 9.83 20.03 -9.68
N LEU A 283 10.57 19.83 -8.59
CA LEU A 283 10.78 20.85 -7.57
C LEU A 283 11.50 22.07 -8.13
N VAL A 284 12.54 21.86 -8.97
CA VAL A 284 13.26 22.95 -9.63
C VAL A 284 12.32 23.69 -10.57
N GLU A 285 11.61 22.98 -11.46
CA GLU A 285 10.64 23.55 -12.38
C GLU A 285 9.60 24.43 -11.66
N MET A 286 8.94 23.88 -10.62
CA MET A 286 7.90 24.60 -9.85
C MET A 286 8.48 25.84 -9.14
N ARG A 287 9.72 25.78 -8.63
CA ARG A 287 10.38 26.93 -8.01
C ARG A 287 10.76 28.00 -9.03
N MET A 288 11.14 27.61 -10.25
CA MET A 288 11.41 28.55 -11.35
C MET A 288 10.13 29.25 -11.80
N ALA A 289 9.03 28.50 -11.95
CA ALA A 289 7.72 29.07 -12.30
C ALA A 289 7.16 30.05 -11.25
N ALA A 290 7.50 29.86 -9.98
CA ALA A 290 7.07 30.74 -8.88
C ALA A 290 7.89 32.05 -8.78
N LYS A 291 9.03 32.20 -9.51
CA LYS A 291 9.79 33.44 -9.54
C LYS A 291 9.14 34.42 -10.53
N PRO A 292 8.91 35.69 -10.14
CA PRO A 292 8.42 36.69 -11.09
C PRO A 292 9.41 36.81 -12.26
N PRO A 293 8.93 37.09 -13.49
CA PRO A 293 9.80 37.26 -14.63
C PRO A 293 10.81 38.37 -14.33
N HIS A 294 12.08 38.08 -14.57
CA HIS A 294 13.11 39.10 -14.47
C HIS A 294 12.77 40.23 -15.48
N VAL A 295 12.32 41.39 -14.97
CA VAL A 295 12.21 42.59 -15.77
C VAL A 295 13.67 42.99 -16.13
N THR A 296 14.10 42.65 -17.32
CA THR A 296 15.33 43.21 -17.90
C THR A 296 15.09 44.71 -17.99
N ARG A 297 15.68 45.47 -17.08
CA ARG A 297 15.81 46.93 -17.26
C ARG A 297 16.73 47.14 -18.44
N SER A 298 16.15 47.52 -19.57
CA SER A 298 16.83 48.10 -20.70
C SER A 298 17.41 49.50 -20.37
#